data_02b7a0faec9aa2248036fecb7d3504c8
#
_entry.id   02b7a0faec9aa2248036fecb7d3504c8
#
_cell.length_a   1.000
_cell.length_b   1.000
_cell.length_c   1.000
_cell.angle_alpha   90.00
_cell.angle_beta   90.00
_cell.angle_gamma   90.00
#
_symmetry.space_group_name_H-M   'P 1'
#
loop_
_entity.id
_entity.type
_entity.pdbx_description
1 polymer ?
#
loop_
_entity_poly.entity_id
_entity_poly.type
_entity_poly.pdbx_seq_one_letter_code
_entity_poly.pdbx_strand_id
1 'polypeptide(L)'
;YMNAQNHLEKDSAFNTPPIFSIYVMLKVLEWIIGLGGLEKIQSDNKLKAETLYGFLDENSEKFVMNVPKEFRSYSNIVFDFKDTSKTVPFLESSIEKGFLGLNGHRSIGGIRVSNYNSITSEMIKDFIIHLKGFI
;
A
#
# COMPACT_ATOMS: atom_id res chain seq x y z
N TYR A 1 5.01 -36.88 -4.49
CA TYR A 1 5.03 -35.51 -3.94
C TYR A 1 3.82 -35.21 -3.06
N MET A 2 2.62 -35.56 -3.47
CA MET A 2 1.36 -35.29 -2.77
C MET A 2 1.05 -36.25 -1.60
N ASN A 3 1.95 -37.18 -1.28
CA ASN A 3 1.75 -38.11 -0.16
C ASN A 3 2.27 -37.45 1.14
N ALA A 4 1.36 -37.16 2.08
CA ALA A 4 1.67 -36.53 3.36
C ALA A 4 2.70 -37.35 4.19
N GLN A 5 2.69 -38.69 4.06
CA GLN A 5 3.61 -39.56 4.78
C GLN A 5 5.10 -39.24 4.47
N ASN A 6 5.42 -38.91 3.20
CA ASN A 6 6.79 -38.55 2.81
C ASN A 6 7.29 -37.29 3.53
N HIS A 7 6.38 -36.37 3.86
CA HIS A 7 6.71 -35.13 4.57
C HIS A 7 6.81 -35.37 6.07
N LEU A 8 5.93 -36.20 6.64
CA LEU A 8 5.96 -36.56 8.05
C LEU A 8 7.25 -37.28 8.43
N GLU A 9 7.67 -38.26 7.62
CA GLU A 9 8.90 -39.06 7.87
C GLU A 9 10.20 -38.23 7.77
N LYS A 10 10.15 -37.03 7.23
CA LYS A 10 11.29 -36.12 7.03
C LYS A 10 11.11 -34.77 7.77
N ASP A 11 10.24 -34.71 8.77
CA ASP A 11 9.95 -33.47 9.52
C ASP A 11 9.73 -32.25 8.60
N SER A 12 8.97 -32.43 7.53
CA SER A 12 8.71 -31.45 6.47
C SER A 12 9.93 -31.05 5.63
N ALA A 13 11.08 -31.70 5.76
CA ALA A 13 12.29 -31.45 4.99
C ALA A 13 12.47 -32.46 3.82
N PHE A 14 11.37 -33.03 3.31
CA PHE A 14 11.39 -33.93 2.16
C PHE A 14 11.90 -33.25 0.89
N ASN A 15 11.55 -31.96 0.71
CA ASN A 15 12.12 -31.10 -0.33
C ASN A 15 12.98 -30.02 0.31
N THR A 16 13.90 -29.44 -0.45
CA THR A 16 14.69 -28.29 0.01
C THR A 16 13.76 -27.14 0.39
N PRO A 17 13.79 -26.67 1.64
CA PRO A 17 12.98 -25.52 2.07
C PRO A 17 13.36 -24.25 1.30
N PRO A 18 12.45 -23.28 1.17
CA PRO A 18 12.74 -21.99 0.53
C PRO A 18 13.55 -21.08 1.46
N ILE A 19 14.81 -21.46 1.73
CA ILE A 19 15.69 -20.85 2.74
C ILE A 19 15.81 -19.34 2.57
N PHE A 20 15.96 -18.87 1.33
CA PHE A 20 16.09 -17.44 1.05
C PHE A 20 14.83 -16.66 1.46
N SER A 21 13.64 -17.18 1.13
CA SER A 21 12.37 -16.53 1.50
C SER A 21 12.17 -16.51 3.02
N ILE A 22 12.56 -17.60 3.71
CA ILE A 22 12.51 -17.68 5.19
C ILE A 22 13.47 -16.65 5.80
N TYR A 23 14.70 -16.54 5.27
CA TYR A 23 15.68 -15.56 5.72
C TYR A 23 15.19 -14.11 5.54
N VAL A 24 14.62 -13.79 4.36
CA VAL A 24 14.06 -12.45 4.09
C VAL A 24 12.92 -12.16 5.06
N MET A 25 12.01 -13.12 5.28
CA MET A 25 10.92 -12.97 6.24
C MET A 25 11.45 -12.70 7.67
N LEU A 26 12.48 -13.44 8.11
CA LEU A 26 13.13 -13.19 9.40
C LEU A 26 13.63 -11.75 9.50
N LYS A 27 14.33 -11.25 8.47
CA LYS A 27 14.84 -9.87 8.45
C LYS A 27 13.74 -8.82 8.49
N VAL A 28 12.63 -9.05 7.80
CA VAL A 28 11.46 -8.17 7.86
C VAL A 28 10.83 -8.17 9.26
N LEU A 29 10.70 -9.33 9.89
CA LEU A 29 10.16 -9.42 11.25
C LEU A 29 11.08 -8.76 12.29
N GLU A 30 12.40 -8.95 12.20
CA GLU A 30 13.38 -8.25 13.04
C GLU A 30 13.26 -6.72 12.88
N TRP A 31 13.12 -6.24 11.64
CA TRP A 31 12.90 -4.83 11.36
C TRP A 31 11.59 -4.30 11.98
N ILE A 32 10.47 -5.03 11.84
CA ILE A 32 9.18 -4.66 12.45
C ILE A 32 9.31 -4.59 13.97
N ILE A 33 9.98 -5.56 14.61
CA ILE A 33 10.21 -5.56 16.05
C ILE A 33 11.05 -4.34 16.46
N GLY A 34 12.10 -4.02 15.69
CA GLY A 34 12.95 -2.86 15.92
C GLY A 34 12.22 -1.51 15.80
N LEU A 35 11.13 -1.45 15.03
CA LEU A 35 10.27 -0.27 14.91
C LEU A 35 9.23 -0.13 16.05
N GLY A 36 9.18 -1.07 16.98
CA GLY A 36 8.22 -1.07 18.10
C GLY A 36 7.09 -2.11 17.97
N GLY A 37 7.24 -3.06 17.04
CA GLY A 37 6.36 -4.22 16.90
C GLY A 37 5.06 -3.93 16.12
N LEU A 38 4.16 -4.90 16.16
CA LEU A 38 2.95 -4.92 15.35
C LEU A 38 1.99 -3.77 15.68
N GLU A 39 1.80 -3.47 16.96
CA GLU A 39 0.88 -2.41 17.41
C GLU A 39 1.32 -1.03 16.89
N LYS A 40 2.64 -0.76 16.94
CA LYS A 40 3.20 0.50 16.42
C LYS A 40 3.02 0.61 14.91
N ILE A 41 3.35 -0.45 14.16
CA ILE A 41 3.17 -0.49 12.69
C ILE A 41 1.70 -0.31 12.32
N GLN A 42 0.78 -0.97 13.02
CA GLN A 42 -0.67 -0.84 12.78
C GLN A 42 -1.13 0.59 13.01
N SER A 43 -0.71 1.21 14.12
CA SER A 43 -1.05 2.60 14.44
C SER A 43 -0.53 3.57 13.38
N ASP A 44 0.73 3.40 12.95
CA ASP A 44 1.35 4.25 11.95
C ASP A 44 0.66 4.10 10.57
N ASN A 45 0.36 2.87 10.15
CA ASN A 45 -0.34 2.63 8.90
C ASN A 45 -1.75 3.22 8.90
N LYS A 46 -2.45 3.11 10.02
CA LYS A 46 -3.77 3.73 10.21
C LYS A 46 -3.66 5.25 10.10
N LEU A 47 -2.75 5.88 10.84
CA LEU A 47 -2.55 7.34 10.81
C LEU A 47 -2.25 7.86 9.40
N LYS A 48 -1.35 7.20 8.66
CA LYS A 48 -1.02 7.52 7.28
C LYS A 48 -2.25 7.46 6.37
N ALA A 49 -3.01 6.37 6.47
CA ALA A 49 -4.23 6.19 5.68
C ALA A 49 -5.30 7.24 6.03
N GLU A 50 -5.53 7.49 7.31
CA GLU A 50 -6.48 8.51 7.78
C GLU A 50 -6.08 9.92 7.32
N THR A 51 -4.78 10.23 7.27
CA THR A 51 -4.27 11.50 6.75
C THR A 51 -4.64 11.69 5.28
N LEU A 52 -4.42 10.67 4.45
CA LEU A 52 -4.76 10.75 3.02
C LEU A 52 -6.28 10.73 2.80
N TYR A 53 -7.01 9.85 3.48
CA TYR A 53 -8.48 9.81 3.36
C TYR A 53 -9.13 11.11 3.85
N GLY A 54 -8.63 11.72 4.92
CA GLY A 54 -9.10 13.02 5.41
C GLY A 54 -8.99 14.09 4.32
N PHE A 55 -7.82 14.20 3.69
CA PHE A 55 -7.63 15.13 2.57
C PHE A 55 -8.58 14.86 1.40
N LEU A 56 -8.77 13.59 1.00
CA LEU A 56 -9.68 13.22 -0.09
C LEU A 56 -11.14 13.49 0.25
N ASP A 57 -11.56 13.23 1.50
CA ASP A 57 -12.92 13.50 1.96
C ASP A 57 -13.23 15.00 2.06
N GLU A 58 -12.26 15.80 2.54
CA GLU A 58 -12.37 17.27 2.59
C GLU A 58 -12.46 17.90 1.20
N ASN A 59 -11.94 17.22 0.18
CA ASN A 59 -11.98 17.66 -1.22
C ASN A 59 -12.87 16.74 -2.08
N SER A 60 -13.95 16.23 -1.50
CA SER A 60 -14.86 15.27 -2.15
C SER A 60 -15.56 15.82 -3.39
N GLU A 61 -15.55 17.15 -3.61
CA GLU A 61 -16.02 17.77 -4.85
C GLU A 61 -15.02 17.57 -6.03
N LYS A 62 -13.76 17.26 -5.74
CA LYS A 62 -12.70 17.02 -6.75
C LYS A 62 -12.40 15.55 -6.96
N PHE A 63 -12.58 14.72 -5.92
CA PHE A 63 -12.22 13.31 -5.93
C PHE A 63 -13.43 12.39 -5.84
N VAL A 64 -13.31 11.20 -6.39
CA VAL A 64 -14.26 10.09 -6.24
C VAL A 64 -13.57 8.90 -5.60
N MET A 65 -14.21 8.34 -4.59
CA MET A 65 -13.80 7.10 -3.93
C MET A 65 -14.95 6.10 -4.04
N ASN A 66 -14.74 5.02 -4.79
CA ASN A 66 -15.78 4.02 -5.06
C ASN A 66 -15.97 3.02 -3.90
N VAL A 67 -15.17 3.16 -2.82
CA VAL A 67 -15.23 2.27 -1.64
C VAL A 67 -15.88 3.04 -0.49
N PRO A 68 -17.03 2.55 0.06
CA PRO A 68 -17.66 3.11 1.25
C PRO A 68 -16.66 3.19 2.44
N LYS A 69 -16.84 4.17 3.33
CA LYS A 69 -15.90 4.45 4.43
C LYS A 69 -15.61 3.23 5.31
N GLU A 70 -16.63 2.44 5.61
CA GLU A 70 -16.54 1.25 6.45
C GLU A 70 -15.74 0.10 5.84
N PHE A 71 -15.50 0.13 4.50
CA PHE A 71 -14.74 -0.90 3.79
C PHE A 71 -13.39 -0.40 3.28
N ARG A 72 -12.96 0.80 3.65
CA ARG A 72 -11.69 1.37 3.21
C ARG A 72 -10.50 0.62 3.79
N SER A 73 -9.56 0.26 2.92
CA SER A 73 -8.30 -0.38 3.30
C SER A 73 -7.29 0.65 3.81
N TYR A 74 -6.57 0.33 4.89
CA TYR A 74 -5.43 1.13 5.33
C TYR A 74 -4.17 0.90 4.48
N SER A 75 -4.11 -0.20 3.71
CA SER A 75 -2.92 -0.56 2.93
C SER A 75 -3.02 -0.18 1.45
N ASN A 76 -4.23 -0.13 0.88
CA ASN A 76 -4.46 0.21 -0.52
C ASN A 76 -5.56 1.26 -0.60
N ILE A 77 -5.17 2.50 -0.86
CA ILE A 77 -6.08 3.65 -0.97
C ILE A 77 -6.36 3.88 -2.44
N VAL A 78 -7.62 3.75 -2.83
CA VAL A 78 -8.07 3.86 -4.24
C VAL A 78 -9.02 5.03 -4.39
N PHE A 79 -8.72 5.88 -5.35
CA PHE A 79 -9.52 7.06 -5.69
C PHE A 79 -9.27 7.47 -7.15
N ASP A 80 -10.04 8.44 -7.62
CA ASP A 80 -9.78 9.11 -8.90
C ASP A 80 -10.20 10.57 -8.83
N PHE A 81 -9.78 11.37 -9.81
CA PHE A 81 -10.35 12.69 -10.01
C PHE A 81 -11.78 12.57 -10.58
N LYS A 82 -12.71 13.42 -10.15
CA LYS A 82 -14.02 13.55 -10.82
C LYS A 82 -13.87 14.05 -12.26
N ASP A 83 -12.93 14.96 -12.47
CA ASP A 83 -12.46 15.32 -13.81
C ASP A 83 -11.37 14.32 -14.24
N THR A 84 -11.79 13.25 -14.87
CA THR A 84 -10.91 12.15 -15.31
C THR A 84 -9.82 12.59 -16.31
N SER A 85 -9.94 13.77 -16.93
CA SER A 85 -8.90 14.31 -17.79
C SER A 85 -7.60 14.63 -17.04
N LYS A 86 -7.67 14.80 -15.70
CA LYS A 86 -6.53 15.06 -14.83
C LYS A 86 -5.75 13.81 -14.45
N THR A 87 -6.36 12.62 -14.55
CA THR A 87 -5.76 11.36 -14.05
C THR A 87 -4.44 11.03 -14.75
N VAL A 88 -4.41 11.06 -16.08
CA VAL A 88 -3.19 10.75 -16.84
C VAL A 88 -2.08 11.79 -16.60
N PRO A 89 -2.34 13.11 -16.74
CA PRO A 89 -1.33 14.14 -16.45
C PRO A 89 -0.80 14.06 -15.00
N PHE A 90 -1.65 13.74 -14.03
CA PHE A 90 -1.24 13.54 -12.64
C PHE A 90 -0.29 12.35 -12.49
N LEU A 91 -0.61 11.20 -13.09
CA LEU A 91 0.22 10.01 -13.04
C LEU A 91 1.59 10.23 -13.69
N GLU A 92 1.64 10.92 -14.83
CA GLU A 92 2.90 11.27 -15.50
C GLU A 92 3.76 12.21 -14.64
N SER A 93 3.19 13.29 -14.14
CA SER A 93 3.88 14.21 -13.23
C SER A 93 4.31 13.54 -11.93
N SER A 94 3.54 12.56 -11.45
CA SER A 94 3.91 11.78 -10.26
C SER A 94 5.20 10.97 -10.47
N ILE A 95 5.36 10.35 -11.63
CA ILE A 95 6.58 9.62 -11.99
C ILE A 95 7.80 10.53 -11.98
N GLU A 96 7.68 11.73 -12.57
CA GLU A 96 8.75 12.73 -12.58
C GLU A 96 9.17 13.17 -11.17
N LYS A 97 8.23 13.17 -10.22
CA LYS A 97 8.48 13.49 -8.80
C LYS A 97 8.89 12.28 -7.95
N GLY A 98 9.04 11.11 -8.56
CA GLY A 98 9.48 9.89 -7.86
C GLY A 98 8.35 9.11 -7.18
N PHE A 99 7.09 9.46 -7.38
CA PHE A 99 5.95 8.65 -6.94
C PHE A 99 5.64 7.57 -7.96
N LEU A 100 6.04 6.34 -7.67
CA LEU A 100 5.94 5.20 -8.59
C LEU A 100 4.78 4.27 -8.20
N GLY A 101 4.23 3.56 -9.21
CA GLY A 101 3.24 2.50 -8.99
C GLY A 101 1.84 2.99 -8.61
N LEU A 102 1.49 4.23 -8.93
CA LEU A 102 0.20 4.85 -8.59
C LEU A 102 -0.97 4.42 -9.50
N ASN A 103 -0.70 3.73 -10.62
CA ASN A 103 -1.77 3.28 -11.51
C ASN A 103 -2.76 2.37 -10.78
N GLY A 104 -4.06 2.63 -10.95
CA GLY A 104 -5.12 1.78 -10.48
C GLY A 104 -5.14 0.40 -11.13
N HIS A 105 -6.06 -0.45 -10.70
CA HIS A 105 -6.19 -1.79 -11.28
C HIS A 105 -6.63 -1.71 -12.75
N ARG A 106 -6.11 -2.61 -13.60
CA ARG A 106 -6.37 -2.60 -15.06
C ARG A 106 -7.85 -2.58 -15.45
N SER A 107 -8.73 -3.19 -14.62
CA SER A 107 -10.17 -3.26 -14.88
C SER A 107 -10.96 -2.08 -14.33
N ILE A 108 -10.38 -1.27 -13.43
CA ILE A 108 -11.08 -0.19 -12.72
C ILE A 108 -10.49 1.17 -13.10
N GLY A 109 -9.18 1.24 -13.35
CA GLY A 109 -8.47 2.49 -13.58
C GLY A 109 -8.24 3.30 -12.30
N GLY A 110 -8.07 4.62 -12.48
CA GLY A 110 -7.87 5.56 -11.39
C GLY A 110 -6.48 5.51 -10.76
N ILE A 111 -6.39 5.96 -9.52
CA ILE A 111 -5.16 6.08 -8.75
C ILE A 111 -5.21 5.12 -7.56
N ARG A 112 -4.11 4.42 -7.30
CA ARG A 112 -3.96 3.52 -6.17
C ARG A 112 -2.68 3.84 -5.41
N VAL A 113 -2.80 4.22 -4.16
CA VAL A 113 -1.66 4.40 -3.26
C VAL A 113 -1.45 3.14 -2.43
N SER A 114 -0.29 2.51 -2.59
CA SER A 114 0.13 1.35 -1.80
C SER A 114 0.79 1.84 -0.50
N ASN A 115 -0.02 2.04 0.54
CA ASN A 115 0.41 2.55 1.84
C ASN A 115 1.00 1.43 2.71
N TYR A 116 2.13 0.85 2.27
CA TYR A 116 2.79 -0.24 2.95
C TYR A 116 3.68 0.24 4.11
N ASN A 117 4.24 -0.72 4.88
CA ASN A 117 5.02 -0.42 6.08
C ASN A 117 6.26 0.45 5.82
N SER A 118 6.83 0.40 4.62
CA SER A 118 8.00 1.21 4.22
C SER A 118 7.66 2.66 3.84
N ILE A 119 6.39 2.98 3.62
CA ILE A 119 5.96 4.35 3.33
C ILE A 119 5.93 5.14 4.64
N THR A 120 6.54 6.32 4.66
CA THR A 120 6.55 7.20 5.84
C THR A 120 5.39 8.19 5.82
N SER A 121 5.10 8.80 6.98
CA SER A 121 4.10 9.86 7.08
C SER A 121 4.49 11.11 6.28
N GLU A 122 5.79 11.39 6.15
CA GLU A 122 6.32 12.47 5.31
C GLU A 122 6.02 12.23 3.84
N MET A 123 6.25 11.00 3.34
CA MET A 123 5.93 10.64 1.95
C MET A 123 4.43 10.83 1.64
N ILE A 124 3.54 10.53 2.60
CA ILE A 124 2.09 10.79 2.43
C ILE A 124 1.79 12.28 2.37
N LYS A 125 2.47 13.10 3.21
CA LYS A 125 2.31 14.56 3.17
C LYS A 125 2.81 15.15 1.85
N ASP A 126 3.97 14.72 1.37
CA ASP A 126 4.53 15.14 0.09
C ASP A 126 3.61 14.76 -1.08
N PHE A 127 3.03 13.56 -1.02
CA PHE A 127 2.04 13.11 -1.99
C PHE A 127 0.77 14.00 -1.97
N ILE A 128 0.28 14.38 -0.79
CA ILE A 128 -0.86 15.31 -0.65
C ILE A 128 -0.51 16.69 -1.22
N ILE A 129 0.72 17.20 -0.97
CA ILE A 129 1.18 18.47 -1.55
C ILE A 129 1.18 18.38 -3.08
N HIS A 130 1.61 17.25 -3.65
CA HIS A 130 1.57 17.02 -5.08
C HIS A 130 0.13 16.98 -5.62
N LEU A 131 -0.80 16.28 -4.94
CA LEU A 131 -2.22 16.26 -5.28
C LEU A 131 -2.84 17.67 -5.31
N LYS A 132 -2.49 18.53 -4.36
CA LYS A 132 -2.98 19.92 -4.30
C LYS A 132 -2.65 20.74 -5.55
N GLY A 133 -1.61 20.41 -6.26
CA GLY A 133 -1.27 21.06 -7.54
C GLY A 133 -2.21 20.73 -8.70
N PHE A 134 -3.11 19.76 -8.51
CA PHE A 134 -4.05 19.29 -9.54
C PHE A 134 -5.53 19.58 -9.24
N ILE A 135 -5.86 20.21 -8.11
CA ILE A 135 -7.24 20.52 -7.68
C ILE A 135 -7.60 22.01 -7.77
#